data_94060abcdcb2e9ea67ac5712f009bf22
#
_entry.id   94060abcdcb2e9ea67ac5712f009bf22
#
_cell.length_a   1.000
_cell.length_b   1.000
_cell.length_c   1.000
_cell.angle_alpha   90.00
_cell.angle_beta   90.00
_cell.angle_gamma   90.00
#
_symmetry.space_group_name_H-M   'P 1'
#
loop_
_entity.id
_entity.type
_entity.pdbx_description
1 polymer ?
#
loop_
_entity_poly.entity_id
_entity_poly.type
_entity_poly.pdbx_seq_one_letter_code
_entity_poly.pdbx_strand_id
1 'polypeptide(L)'
;MYISISAQTLGNNFSQSVSDFVDYLEKENQGVILEEQEHFFNQYGDEFSTKDVIKDIDGNTAKLKKIEPKFYSITVSPSQRELKQLQNTDLKHYTRELMKDYVSAFNREINGRPITINDIKYYAKIELTRHFKGTDKQVMENQPFASKILKLKQDIRKIERGTLEGSVQKKEQQIAKLERSVPHQQNGKRILQGMNKAGNQSHIHIIVSRKDASNRVSLSPGSKYKASNVMIDGKLVKRGFDRDIFFSKAEKTFDKTFVYKRNYAESYKAKKAFIKNPNAYFSALMGLPTHEKALAFKILGKAGVPIASIPTNQVQLALKTIRTLKRGIDIAIKSGSIGI
;
A
#
# COMPACT_ATOMS: atom_id res chain seq x y z
N MET A 1 4.71 -7.55 2.17
CA MET A 1 4.11 -6.80 1.03
C MET A 1 2.69 -6.42 1.38
N TYR A 2 2.26 -5.23 0.99
CA TYR A 2 0.88 -4.76 1.09
C TYR A 2 0.31 -4.59 -0.31
N ILE A 3 -0.89 -5.12 -0.55
CA ILE A 3 -1.62 -4.92 -1.81
C ILE A 3 -3.01 -4.41 -1.48
N SER A 4 -3.43 -3.33 -2.13
CA SER A 4 -4.79 -2.83 -2.05
C SER A 4 -5.42 -2.75 -3.43
N ILE A 5 -6.72 -2.98 -3.49
CA ILE A 5 -7.54 -2.79 -4.69
C ILE A 5 -8.67 -1.85 -4.32
N SER A 6 -8.73 -0.70 -4.98
CA SER A 6 -9.71 0.35 -4.72
C SER A 6 -10.44 0.73 -5.99
N ALA A 7 -11.76 0.83 -5.92
CA ALA A 7 -12.54 1.50 -6.95
C ALA A 7 -12.26 3.00 -6.84
N GLN A 8 -11.93 3.64 -7.92
CA GLN A 8 -11.66 5.08 -7.91
C GLN A 8 -12.97 5.86 -8.07
N THR A 9 -13.20 6.73 -7.11
CA THR A 9 -14.38 7.60 -7.05
C THR A 9 -14.00 8.96 -6.50
N LEU A 10 -14.62 10.02 -6.98
CA LEU A 10 -14.65 11.30 -6.28
C LEU A 10 -16.04 11.45 -5.63
N GLY A 11 -16.08 11.28 -4.31
CA GLY A 11 -17.33 11.23 -3.58
C GLY A 11 -18.22 10.06 -4.05
N ASN A 12 -19.45 10.35 -4.42
CA ASN A 12 -20.42 9.35 -4.91
C ASN A 12 -20.48 9.22 -6.44
N ASN A 13 -19.58 9.88 -7.17
CA ASN A 13 -19.56 9.87 -8.63
C ASN A 13 -18.42 9.01 -9.17
N PHE A 14 -18.76 7.91 -9.86
CA PHE A 14 -17.80 6.99 -10.48
C PHE A 14 -17.55 7.28 -11.97
N SER A 15 -18.23 8.29 -12.52
CA SER A 15 -18.13 8.59 -13.97
C SER A 15 -16.91 9.43 -14.37
N GLN A 16 -15.99 9.71 -13.43
CA GLN A 16 -14.85 10.56 -13.70
C GLN A 16 -13.82 9.94 -14.62
N SER A 17 -13.13 10.81 -15.35
CA SER A 17 -11.92 10.48 -16.11
C SER A 17 -10.85 9.90 -15.19
N VAL A 18 -9.99 9.06 -15.76
CA VAL A 18 -8.78 8.58 -15.10
C VAL A 18 -7.71 9.68 -14.97
N SER A 19 -7.91 10.84 -15.61
CA SER A 19 -6.92 11.94 -15.70
C SER A 19 -6.40 12.37 -14.33
N ASP A 20 -7.27 12.62 -13.36
CA ASP A 20 -6.86 13.09 -12.02
C ASP A 20 -5.91 12.08 -11.32
N PHE A 21 -6.14 10.79 -11.56
CA PHE A 21 -5.28 9.75 -11.00
C PHE A 21 -3.97 9.62 -11.76
N VAL A 22 -3.99 9.76 -13.08
CA VAL A 22 -2.80 9.80 -13.93
C VAL A 22 -1.94 11.03 -13.58
N ASP A 23 -2.55 12.22 -13.44
CA ASP A 23 -1.86 13.45 -13.07
C ASP A 23 -1.24 13.35 -11.67
N TYR A 24 -1.94 12.66 -10.74
CA TYR A 24 -1.38 12.35 -9.43
C TYR A 24 -0.11 11.50 -9.53
N LEU A 25 -0.09 10.49 -10.39
CA LEU A 25 1.07 9.61 -10.60
C LEU A 25 2.21 10.29 -11.35
N GLU A 26 1.93 11.38 -12.11
CA GLU A 26 2.96 12.15 -12.81
C GLU A 26 3.71 13.15 -11.91
N LYS A 27 3.31 13.34 -10.67
CA LYS A 27 3.95 14.31 -9.77
C LYS A 27 5.43 14.05 -9.53
N GLU A 28 5.87 12.78 -9.51
CA GLU A 28 7.28 12.44 -9.33
C GLU A 28 8.13 12.81 -10.54
N ASN A 29 7.56 12.91 -11.73
CA ASN A 29 8.25 13.34 -12.95
C ASN A 29 8.42 14.86 -13.05
N GLN A 30 7.74 15.65 -12.21
CA GLN A 30 7.82 17.10 -12.23
C GLN A 30 9.23 17.57 -11.84
N GLY A 31 9.92 18.24 -12.75
CA GLY A 31 11.28 18.73 -12.56
C GLY A 31 12.38 17.69 -12.78
N VAL A 32 12.02 16.49 -13.22
CA VAL A 32 12.95 15.43 -13.61
C VAL A 32 13.22 15.52 -15.11
N ILE A 33 14.48 15.37 -15.52
CA ILE A 33 14.84 15.34 -16.94
C ILE A 33 14.19 14.14 -17.63
N LEU A 34 13.89 14.27 -18.93
CA LEU A 34 13.07 13.32 -19.68
C LEU A 34 13.60 11.88 -19.61
N GLU A 35 14.90 11.72 -19.68
CA GLU A 35 15.59 10.43 -19.67
C GLU A 35 15.53 9.68 -18.32
N GLU A 36 15.24 10.40 -17.23
CA GLU A 36 15.12 9.85 -15.88
C GLU A 36 13.67 9.72 -15.42
N GLN A 37 12.71 10.10 -16.26
CA GLN A 37 11.30 10.00 -15.92
C GLN A 37 10.82 8.55 -15.96
N GLU A 38 10.06 8.15 -14.95
CA GLU A 38 9.34 6.88 -14.98
C GLU A 38 8.06 7.02 -15.81
N HIS A 39 7.94 6.18 -16.84
CA HIS A 39 6.78 6.13 -17.73
C HIS A 39 5.79 5.06 -17.32
N PHE A 40 4.56 5.16 -17.82
CA PHE A 40 3.59 4.09 -17.71
C PHE A 40 4.02 2.91 -18.56
N PHE A 41 3.77 1.70 -18.06
CA PHE A 41 4.07 0.45 -18.76
C PHE A 41 2.94 -0.57 -18.61
N ASN A 42 2.91 -1.56 -19.50
CA ASN A 42 2.00 -2.70 -19.41
C ASN A 42 2.66 -3.97 -19.99
N GLN A 43 1.86 -4.96 -20.42
CA GLN A 43 2.39 -6.19 -21.01
C GLN A 43 2.99 -6.00 -22.42
N TYR A 44 2.70 -4.88 -23.08
CA TYR A 44 3.11 -4.63 -24.45
C TYR A 44 4.31 -3.69 -24.59
N GLY A 45 4.59 -2.86 -23.58
CA GLY A 45 5.68 -1.90 -23.62
C GLY A 45 5.93 -1.19 -22.31
N ASP A 46 6.97 -0.34 -22.31
CA ASP A 46 7.50 0.36 -21.13
C ASP A 46 7.32 1.87 -21.15
N GLU A 47 6.84 2.44 -22.26
CA GLU A 47 6.82 3.89 -22.49
C GLU A 47 5.47 4.33 -23.05
N PHE A 48 4.45 4.41 -22.18
CA PHE A 48 3.15 4.96 -22.54
C PHE A 48 3.00 6.37 -22.00
N SER A 49 2.51 7.26 -22.83
CA SER A 49 2.21 8.64 -22.43
C SER A 49 0.96 8.69 -21.55
N THR A 50 0.84 9.74 -20.73
CA THR A 50 -0.38 10.02 -19.95
C THR A 50 -1.63 10.10 -20.83
N LYS A 51 -1.48 10.68 -22.06
CA LYS A 51 -2.58 10.80 -23.02
C LYS A 51 -3.06 9.44 -23.53
N ASP A 52 -2.14 8.51 -23.78
CA ASP A 52 -2.48 7.15 -24.21
C ASP A 52 -3.25 6.41 -23.13
N VAL A 53 -2.77 6.50 -21.88
CA VAL A 53 -3.41 5.88 -20.72
C VAL A 53 -4.83 6.41 -20.53
N ILE A 54 -5.00 7.74 -20.54
CA ILE A 54 -6.32 8.38 -20.36
C ILE A 54 -7.27 7.97 -21.48
N LYS A 55 -6.83 8.08 -22.74
CA LYS A 55 -7.63 7.73 -23.92
C LYS A 55 -8.08 6.26 -23.87
N ASP A 56 -7.17 5.36 -23.55
CA ASP A 56 -7.45 3.91 -23.57
C ASP A 56 -8.35 3.46 -22.42
N ILE A 57 -8.16 3.98 -21.22
CA ILE A 57 -8.97 3.62 -20.05
C ILE A 57 -10.35 4.29 -20.12
N ASP A 58 -10.44 5.58 -20.41
CA ASP A 58 -11.71 6.30 -20.49
C ASP A 58 -12.56 5.88 -21.69
N GLY A 59 -11.91 5.47 -22.79
CA GLY A 59 -12.59 4.88 -23.95
C GLY A 59 -13.15 3.47 -23.72
N ASN A 60 -12.69 2.77 -22.66
CA ASN A 60 -13.07 1.37 -22.38
C ASN A 60 -14.23 1.24 -21.37
N THR A 61 -15.34 1.90 -21.63
CA THR A 61 -16.42 2.09 -20.66
C THR A 61 -17.82 1.73 -21.20
N ALA A 62 -17.92 0.95 -22.29
CA ALA A 62 -19.20 0.62 -22.92
C ALA A 62 -20.19 0.00 -21.94
N LYS A 63 -21.41 0.53 -21.93
CA LYS A 63 -22.54 0.07 -21.12
C LYS A 63 -22.31 0.12 -19.59
N LEU A 64 -21.32 0.88 -19.11
CA LEU A 64 -21.18 1.13 -17.66
C LEU A 64 -22.24 2.15 -17.20
N LYS A 65 -22.82 1.87 -16.05
CA LYS A 65 -23.73 2.80 -15.38
C LYS A 65 -22.93 3.94 -14.74
N LYS A 66 -23.53 5.11 -14.55
CA LYS A 66 -22.88 6.27 -13.87
C LYS A 66 -22.36 5.95 -12.47
N ILE A 67 -23.00 5.00 -11.77
CA ILE A 67 -22.63 4.55 -10.42
C ILE A 67 -21.56 3.45 -10.42
N GLU A 68 -21.08 3.01 -11.58
CA GLU A 68 -20.07 1.96 -11.69
C GLU A 68 -18.70 2.56 -11.95
N PRO A 69 -17.65 2.14 -11.22
CA PRO A 69 -16.30 2.64 -11.45
C PRO A 69 -15.84 2.25 -12.85
N LYS A 70 -15.21 3.17 -13.55
CA LYS A 70 -14.59 2.92 -14.87
C LYS A 70 -13.33 2.06 -14.75
N PHE A 71 -12.60 2.25 -13.66
CA PHE A 71 -11.33 1.57 -13.40
C PHE A 71 -11.13 1.31 -11.90
N TYR A 72 -10.17 0.48 -11.62
CA TYR A 72 -9.67 0.20 -10.28
C TYR A 72 -8.20 0.58 -10.20
N SER A 73 -7.77 1.07 -9.07
CA SER A 73 -6.34 1.18 -8.74
C SER A 73 -5.91 0.00 -7.89
N ILE A 74 -4.77 -0.58 -8.25
CA ILE A 74 -4.07 -1.57 -7.43
C ILE A 74 -2.77 -0.92 -6.98
N THR A 75 -2.54 -0.87 -5.68
CA THR A 75 -1.27 -0.39 -5.14
C THR A 75 -0.52 -1.57 -4.53
N VAL A 76 0.70 -1.78 -4.96
CA VAL A 76 1.60 -2.82 -4.44
C VAL A 76 2.76 -2.14 -3.72
N SER A 77 2.85 -2.39 -2.43
CA SER A 77 3.83 -1.76 -1.55
C SER A 77 4.68 -2.84 -0.88
N PRO A 78 5.87 -3.13 -1.39
CA PRO A 78 6.80 -4.02 -0.72
C PRO A 78 7.20 -3.46 0.65
N SER A 79 7.44 -4.32 1.62
CA SER A 79 8.00 -3.93 2.92
C SER A 79 9.46 -3.51 2.80
N GLN A 80 9.98 -2.77 3.78
CA GLN A 80 11.39 -2.38 3.81
C GLN A 80 12.36 -3.58 3.72
N ARG A 81 11.93 -4.74 4.20
CA ARG A 81 12.74 -5.97 4.13
C ARG A 81 12.72 -6.56 2.72
N GLU A 82 11.59 -6.54 2.04
CA GLU A 82 11.43 -6.93 0.65
C GLU A 82 12.19 -5.97 -0.28
N LEU A 83 12.09 -4.65 -0.05
CA LEU A 83 12.78 -3.62 -0.83
C LEU A 83 14.31 -3.75 -0.82
N LYS A 84 14.89 -4.34 0.25
CA LYS A 84 16.34 -4.60 0.32
C LYS A 84 16.82 -5.68 -0.66
N GLN A 85 15.91 -6.51 -1.16
CA GLN A 85 16.22 -7.56 -2.15
C GLN A 85 15.98 -7.09 -3.59
N LEU A 86 15.34 -5.91 -3.78
CA LEU A 86 15.03 -5.40 -5.10
C LEU A 86 16.26 -4.82 -5.78
N GLN A 87 16.50 -5.22 -7.01
CA GLN A 87 17.28 -4.49 -7.99
C GLN A 87 16.30 -3.73 -8.88
N ASN A 88 16.62 -2.51 -9.26
CA ASN A 88 15.67 -1.54 -9.87
C ASN A 88 14.96 -2.03 -11.15
N THR A 89 15.54 -2.97 -11.89
CA THR A 89 14.99 -3.48 -13.15
C THR A 89 13.86 -4.50 -13.01
N ASP A 90 13.67 -5.07 -11.81
CA ASP A 90 12.84 -6.26 -11.67
C ASP A 90 11.36 -5.95 -11.36
N LEU A 91 11.02 -4.73 -10.92
CA LEU A 91 9.64 -4.38 -10.57
C LEU A 91 8.70 -4.36 -11.76
N LYS A 92 9.16 -3.98 -12.97
CA LYS A 92 8.33 -4.04 -14.19
C LYS A 92 8.03 -5.50 -14.55
N HIS A 93 9.05 -6.37 -14.51
CA HIS A 93 8.86 -7.81 -14.73
C HIS A 93 7.92 -8.42 -13.70
N TYR A 94 8.15 -8.16 -12.42
CA TYR A 94 7.25 -8.62 -11.35
C TYR A 94 5.82 -8.16 -11.57
N THR A 95 5.61 -6.90 -11.98
CA THR A 95 4.27 -6.37 -12.23
C THR A 95 3.55 -7.12 -13.36
N ARG A 96 4.26 -7.47 -14.42
CA ARG A 96 3.69 -8.27 -15.52
C ARG A 96 3.27 -9.66 -15.06
N GLU A 97 4.08 -10.32 -14.25
CA GLU A 97 3.73 -11.62 -13.67
C GLU A 97 2.57 -11.50 -12.67
N LEU A 98 2.58 -10.47 -11.80
CA LEU A 98 1.49 -10.13 -10.89
C LEU A 98 0.14 -9.99 -11.62
N MET A 99 0.14 -9.37 -12.80
CA MET A 99 -1.10 -9.17 -13.56
C MET A 99 -1.61 -10.48 -14.20
N LYS A 100 -0.75 -11.47 -14.43
CA LYS A 100 -1.19 -12.85 -14.74
C LYS A 100 -1.87 -13.49 -13.53
N ASP A 101 -1.37 -13.27 -12.32
CA ASP A 101 -2.04 -13.72 -11.09
C ASP A 101 -3.37 -13.02 -10.87
N TYR A 102 -3.45 -11.73 -11.20
CA TYR A 102 -4.68 -10.95 -11.13
C TYR A 102 -5.78 -11.55 -12.03
N VAL A 103 -5.49 -11.81 -13.29
CA VAL A 103 -6.49 -12.39 -14.21
C VAL A 103 -6.89 -13.80 -13.79
N SER A 104 -5.97 -14.59 -13.25
CA SER A 104 -6.23 -15.94 -12.77
C SER A 104 -7.14 -16.01 -11.54
N ALA A 105 -7.33 -14.89 -10.84
CA ALA A 105 -8.19 -14.80 -9.67
C ALA A 105 -9.66 -14.54 -10.03
N PHE A 106 -9.98 -14.24 -11.27
CA PHE A 106 -11.36 -14.17 -11.75
C PHE A 106 -11.94 -15.56 -11.96
N ASN A 107 -13.05 -15.85 -11.30
CA ASN A 107 -13.89 -16.98 -11.65
C ASN A 107 -14.83 -16.57 -12.78
N ARG A 108 -14.29 -16.40 -13.98
CA ARG A 108 -15.03 -15.94 -15.15
C ARG A 108 -14.40 -16.45 -16.44
N GLU A 109 -15.23 -16.64 -17.44
CA GLU A 109 -14.82 -17.02 -18.78
C GLU A 109 -15.24 -15.94 -19.78
N ILE A 110 -14.45 -15.79 -20.83
CA ILE A 110 -14.73 -14.96 -22.00
C ILE A 110 -14.69 -15.89 -23.21
N ASN A 111 -15.80 -15.97 -23.96
CA ASN A 111 -15.92 -16.86 -25.12
C ASN A 111 -15.60 -18.33 -24.79
N GLY A 112 -16.03 -18.83 -23.61
CA GLY A 112 -15.83 -20.22 -23.19
C GLY A 112 -14.42 -20.58 -22.72
N ARG A 113 -13.52 -19.60 -22.57
CA ARG A 113 -12.16 -19.83 -22.06
C ARG A 113 -11.86 -18.96 -20.83
N PRO A 114 -10.94 -19.37 -19.97
CA PRO A 114 -10.46 -18.52 -18.87
C PRO A 114 -9.91 -17.18 -19.35
N ILE A 115 -10.02 -16.16 -18.50
CA ILE A 115 -9.46 -14.82 -18.75
C ILE A 115 -7.95 -14.89 -18.78
N THR A 116 -7.35 -14.22 -19.75
CA THR A 116 -5.89 -14.09 -19.90
C THR A 116 -5.46 -12.63 -19.75
N ILE A 117 -4.15 -12.41 -19.69
CA ILE A 117 -3.58 -11.05 -19.60
C ILE A 117 -3.96 -10.17 -20.81
N ASN A 118 -4.21 -10.78 -21.97
CA ASN A 118 -4.60 -10.06 -23.18
C ASN A 118 -6.08 -9.64 -23.18
N ASP A 119 -6.86 -10.15 -22.23
CA ASP A 119 -8.26 -9.77 -22.07
C ASP A 119 -8.47 -8.58 -21.16
N ILE A 120 -7.42 -8.00 -20.59
CA ILE A 120 -7.51 -6.83 -19.72
C ILE A 120 -6.71 -5.65 -20.28
N LYS A 121 -7.15 -4.44 -19.94
CA LYS A 121 -6.38 -3.21 -20.13
C LYS A 121 -5.88 -2.72 -18.80
N TYR A 122 -4.57 -2.58 -18.65
CA TYR A 122 -3.96 -2.00 -17.48
C TYR A 122 -2.72 -1.18 -17.85
N TYR A 123 -2.42 -0.23 -17.00
CA TYR A 123 -1.18 0.55 -17.04
C TYR A 123 -0.62 0.64 -15.64
N ALA A 124 0.65 0.43 -15.50
CA ALA A 124 1.35 0.49 -14.23
C ALA A 124 2.43 1.57 -14.26
N LYS A 125 2.71 2.13 -13.10
CA LYS A 125 3.80 3.07 -12.87
C LYS A 125 4.51 2.74 -11.57
N ILE A 126 5.83 2.82 -11.58
CA ILE A 126 6.65 2.67 -10.37
C ILE A 126 6.83 4.07 -9.78
N GLU A 127 6.55 4.22 -8.50
CA GLU A 127 6.93 5.39 -7.70
C GLU A 127 8.10 5.02 -6.79
N LEU A 128 9.15 5.82 -6.80
CA LEU A 128 10.41 5.56 -6.08
C LEU A 128 10.42 6.20 -4.69
N THR A 129 9.60 7.22 -4.49
CA THR A 129 9.58 8.01 -3.26
C THR A 129 8.27 7.89 -2.51
N ARG A 130 8.27 8.24 -1.25
CA ARG A 130 7.08 8.42 -0.43
C ARG A 130 7.26 9.58 0.52
N HIS A 131 6.20 10.32 0.72
CA HIS A 131 6.18 11.43 1.65
C HIS A 131 5.48 11.03 2.95
N PHE A 132 5.89 11.65 4.05
CA PHE A 132 5.17 11.54 5.31
C PHE A 132 3.79 12.18 5.19
N LYS A 133 2.75 11.44 5.54
CA LYS A 133 1.37 11.94 5.61
C LYS A 133 1.09 12.53 7.00
N GLY A 134 0.13 13.44 7.10
CA GLY A 134 -0.29 13.99 8.40
C GLY A 134 -0.80 12.92 9.39
N THR A 135 -1.28 11.77 8.86
CA THR A 135 -1.74 10.62 9.64
C THR A 135 -0.63 9.64 10.03
N ASP A 136 0.60 9.84 9.56
CA ASP A 136 1.72 8.97 9.94
C ASP A 136 2.06 9.20 11.42
N LYS A 137 2.34 8.11 12.12
CA LYS A 137 2.63 8.12 13.57
C LYS A 137 3.69 9.15 13.95
N GLN A 138 4.77 9.23 13.17
CA GLN A 138 5.89 10.14 13.42
C GLN A 138 5.45 11.61 13.34
N VAL A 139 4.59 11.95 12.38
CA VAL A 139 4.05 13.30 12.23
C VAL A 139 3.09 13.62 13.38
N MET A 140 2.21 12.67 13.72
CA MET A 140 1.23 12.83 14.80
C MET A 140 1.90 12.99 16.17
N GLU A 141 2.91 12.18 16.47
CA GLU A 141 3.64 12.26 17.74
C GLU A 141 4.52 13.53 17.85
N ASN A 142 4.93 14.09 16.71
CA ASN A 142 5.63 15.38 16.65
C ASN A 142 4.66 16.60 16.76
N GLN A 143 3.35 16.42 16.57
CA GLN A 143 2.39 17.52 16.51
C GLN A 143 2.35 18.43 17.75
N PRO A 144 2.42 17.91 19.01
CA PRO A 144 2.46 18.76 20.19
C PRO A 144 3.67 19.72 20.22
N PHE A 145 4.81 19.26 19.71
CA PHE A 145 6.02 20.08 19.58
C PHE A 145 5.84 21.13 18.48
N ALA A 146 5.27 20.75 17.33
CA ALA A 146 4.96 21.65 16.23
C ALA A 146 4.08 22.84 16.70
N SER A 147 3.05 22.55 17.49
CA SER A 147 2.13 23.57 18.02
C SER A 147 2.84 24.55 18.96
N LYS A 148 3.73 24.05 19.85
CA LYS A 148 4.53 24.91 20.73
C LYS A 148 5.51 25.78 19.93
N ILE A 149 6.18 25.23 18.94
CA ILE A 149 7.11 25.97 18.08
C ILE A 149 6.37 27.04 17.29
N LEU A 150 5.19 26.73 16.75
CA LEU A 150 4.37 27.71 16.04
C LEU A 150 3.99 28.89 16.93
N LYS A 151 3.59 28.63 18.18
CA LYS A 151 3.28 29.67 19.16
C LYS A 151 4.50 30.56 19.44
N LEU A 152 5.67 29.95 19.65
CA LEU A 152 6.90 30.73 19.87
C LEU A 152 7.26 31.58 18.65
N LYS A 153 7.10 31.09 17.44
CA LYS A 153 7.30 31.86 16.19
C LYS A 153 6.31 33.03 16.07
N GLN A 154 5.06 32.83 16.52
CA GLN A 154 4.07 33.92 16.57
C GLN A 154 4.45 34.97 17.60
N ASP A 155 4.93 34.54 18.77
CA ASP A 155 5.43 35.46 19.81
C ASP A 155 6.62 36.28 19.29
N ILE A 156 7.58 35.69 18.61
CA ILE A 156 8.72 36.39 17.99
C ILE A 156 8.21 37.48 17.06
N ARG A 157 7.29 37.17 16.15
CA ARG A 157 6.70 38.15 15.22
C ARG A 157 6.01 39.32 15.96
N LYS A 158 5.38 39.04 17.12
CA LYS A 158 4.74 40.09 17.96
C LYS A 158 5.79 40.97 18.67
N ILE A 159 6.90 40.38 19.14
CA ILE A 159 8.01 41.11 19.74
C ILE A 159 8.65 42.01 18.68
N GLU A 160 8.94 41.50 17.48
CA GLU A 160 9.50 42.29 16.38
C GLU A 160 8.61 43.47 15.95
N ARG A 161 7.29 43.34 16.12
CA ARG A 161 6.31 44.40 15.83
C ARG A 161 6.05 45.33 17.02
N GLY A 162 6.71 45.11 18.16
CA GLY A 162 6.49 45.90 19.37
C GLY A 162 5.15 45.68 20.08
N THR A 163 4.40 44.61 19.70
CA THR A 163 3.08 44.28 20.30
C THR A 163 3.17 43.31 21.47
N LEU A 164 4.35 42.77 21.74
CA LEU A 164 4.63 41.87 22.87
C LEU A 164 6.02 42.19 23.41
N GLU A 165 6.15 42.36 24.73
CA GLU A 165 7.45 42.46 25.38
C GLU A 165 8.13 41.08 25.48
N GLY A 166 9.44 41.05 25.25
CA GLY A 166 10.22 39.83 25.37
C GLY A 166 11.51 39.84 24.57
N SER A 167 12.26 38.73 24.65
CA SER A 167 13.52 38.55 23.92
C SER A 167 13.34 37.54 22.80
N VAL A 168 13.56 37.94 21.56
CA VAL A 168 13.58 37.10 20.37
C VAL A 168 14.58 35.96 20.56
N GLN A 169 15.82 36.29 21.00
CA GLN A 169 16.89 35.32 21.22
C GLN A 169 16.48 34.18 22.19
N LYS A 170 15.82 34.52 23.31
CA LYS A 170 15.32 33.52 24.27
C LYS A 170 14.27 32.59 23.63
N LYS A 171 13.38 33.13 22.79
CA LYS A 171 12.36 32.35 22.09
C LYS A 171 12.99 31.44 21.05
N GLU A 172 13.99 31.89 20.31
CA GLU A 172 14.74 31.09 19.36
C GLU A 172 15.49 29.91 20.03
N GLN A 173 16.12 30.17 21.19
CA GLN A 173 16.72 29.12 22.00
C GLN A 173 15.69 28.06 22.45
N GLN A 174 14.48 28.50 22.84
CA GLN A 174 13.39 27.59 23.18
C GLN A 174 12.93 26.75 21.97
N ILE A 175 12.84 27.36 20.79
CA ILE A 175 12.53 26.64 19.55
C ILE A 175 13.61 25.60 19.24
N ALA A 176 14.89 25.98 19.30
CA ALA A 176 15.98 25.04 19.05
C ALA A 176 15.99 23.87 20.05
N LYS A 177 15.66 24.10 21.31
CA LYS A 177 15.52 23.06 22.33
C LYS A 177 14.35 22.13 22.00
N LEU A 178 13.20 22.67 21.59
CA LEU A 178 12.03 21.88 21.20
C LEU A 178 12.31 21.04 19.95
N GLU A 179 12.96 21.60 18.91
CA GLU A 179 13.34 20.87 17.68
C GLU A 179 14.28 19.70 17.97
N ARG A 180 15.18 19.84 18.97
CA ARG A 180 16.08 18.73 19.39
C ARG A 180 15.37 17.67 20.23
N SER A 181 14.31 18.03 20.93
CA SER A 181 13.60 17.13 21.87
C SER A 181 12.44 16.37 21.25
N VAL A 182 12.15 16.57 19.94
CA VAL A 182 11.06 15.84 19.26
C VAL A 182 11.36 14.33 19.21
N PRO A 183 10.34 13.50 19.38
CA PRO A 183 10.53 12.04 19.40
C PRO A 183 10.94 11.46 18.04
N HIS A 184 10.64 12.14 16.93
CA HIS A 184 10.92 11.63 15.59
C HIS A 184 11.65 12.65 14.73
N GLN A 185 12.87 12.31 14.35
CA GLN A 185 13.73 13.09 13.49
C GLN A 185 14.25 12.26 12.31
N GLN A 186 14.55 12.95 11.22
CA GLN A 186 15.27 12.40 10.05
C GLN A 186 16.37 13.40 9.68
N ASN A 187 17.62 12.92 9.65
CA ASN A 187 18.81 13.77 9.39
C ASN A 187 18.87 15.02 10.29
N GLY A 188 18.58 14.85 11.59
CA GLY A 188 18.60 15.94 12.57
C GLY A 188 17.45 16.95 12.48
N LYS A 189 16.51 16.75 11.54
CA LYS A 189 15.34 17.61 11.36
C LYS A 189 14.07 16.89 11.83
N ARG A 190 13.17 17.62 12.49
CA ARG A 190 11.87 17.11 12.86
C ARG A 190 11.09 16.62 11.65
N ILE A 191 10.54 15.40 11.73
CA ILE A 191 9.69 14.85 10.67
C ILE A 191 8.40 15.66 10.58
N LEU A 192 8.10 16.13 9.37
CA LEU A 192 6.92 16.90 9.00
C LEU A 192 6.13 16.19 7.90
N GLN A 193 4.86 16.52 7.78
CA GLN A 193 4.06 16.16 6.62
C GLN A 193 4.71 16.72 5.35
N GLY A 194 4.75 15.91 4.29
CA GLY A 194 5.35 16.29 3.01
C GLY A 194 6.85 16.02 2.89
N MET A 195 7.56 15.70 3.98
CA MET A 195 8.97 15.28 3.89
C MET A 195 9.08 13.89 3.26
N ASN A 196 10.11 13.69 2.43
CA ASN A 196 10.43 12.38 1.86
C ASN A 196 10.79 11.39 2.97
N LYS A 197 10.27 10.17 2.89
CA LYS A 197 10.67 9.06 3.75
C LYS A 197 12.06 8.57 3.31
N ALA A 198 12.90 8.26 4.28
CA ALA A 198 14.25 7.76 4.01
C ALA A 198 14.25 6.32 3.48
N GLY A 199 15.32 5.96 2.75
CA GLY A 199 15.56 4.64 2.19
C GLY A 199 14.74 4.37 0.93
N ASN A 200 14.87 3.15 0.40
CA ASN A 200 14.09 2.73 -0.76
C ASN A 200 12.59 2.69 -0.40
N GLN A 201 11.77 3.41 -1.17
CA GLN A 201 10.33 3.53 -0.99
C GLN A 201 9.55 3.02 -2.22
N SER A 202 10.23 2.33 -3.12
CA SER A 202 9.65 1.87 -4.39
C SER A 202 8.34 1.11 -4.18
N HIS A 203 7.35 1.47 -4.96
CA HIS A 203 6.03 0.84 -4.97
C HIS A 203 5.38 1.01 -6.33
N ILE A 204 4.35 0.21 -6.58
CA ILE A 204 3.74 0.14 -7.90
C ILE A 204 2.30 0.60 -7.77
N HIS A 205 1.90 1.49 -8.65
CA HIS A 205 0.50 1.84 -8.91
C HIS A 205 0.06 1.23 -10.23
N ILE A 206 -1.09 0.57 -10.23
CA ILE A 206 -1.64 -0.06 -11.43
C ILE A 206 -3.07 0.47 -11.61
N ILE A 207 -3.34 1.00 -12.78
CA ILE A 207 -4.66 1.37 -13.27
C ILE A 207 -5.16 0.17 -14.07
N VAL A 208 -6.28 -0.42 -13.70
CA VAL A 208 -6.90 -1.50 -14.46
C VAL A 208 -8.33 -1.15 -14.85
N SER A 209 -8.64 -1.23 -16.15
CA SER A 209 -10.00 -0.99 -16.64
C SER A 209 -10.99 -1.99 -16.05
N ARG A 210 -12.19 -1.52 -15.73
CA ARG A 210 -13.30 -2.39 -15.33
C ARG A 210 -13.79 -3.30 -16.46
N LYS A 211 -13.63 -2.88 -17.72
CA LYS A 211 -14.03 -3.66 -18.90
C LYS A 211 -12.85 -4.46 -19.43
N ASP A 212 -13.18 -5.58 -20.01
CA ASP A 212 -12.20 -6.36 -20.78
C ASP A 212 -11.66 -5.58 -21.99
N ALA A 213 -10.59 -6.06 -22.59
CA ALA A 213 -9.94 -5.40 -23.72
C ALA A 213 -10.88 -5.21 -24.92
N SER A 214 -11.87 -6.07 -25.11
CA SER A 214 -12.88 -5.95 -26.18
C SER A 214 -14.02 -4.96 -25.83
N ASN A 215 -14.01 -4.36 -24.64
CA ASN A 215 -15.01 -3.43 -24.13
C ASN A 215 -16.44 -4.03 -23.98
N ARG A 216 -16.54 -5.35 -23.85
CA ARG A 216 -17.83 -6.07 -23.80
C ARG A 216 -18.16 -6.61 -22.41
N VAL A 217 -17.18 -7.20 -21.72
CA VAL A 217 -17.37 -7.91 -20.45
C VAL A 217 -16.90 -7.04 -19.29
N SER A 218 -17.67 -6.96 -18.21
CA SER A 218 -17.23 -6.26 -16.99
C SER A 218 -16.41 -7.20 -16.11
N LEU A 219 -15.21 -6.77 -15.74
CA LEU A 219 -14.28 -7.46 -14.87
C LEU A 219 -14.06 -6.64 -13.59
N SER A 220 -14.81 -6.96 -12.54
CA SER A 220 -14.77 -6.18 -11.29
C SER A 220 -14.10 -6.96 -10.16
N PRO A 221 -12.92 -6.56 -9.70
CA PRO A 221 -12.29 -7.11 -8.50
C PRO A 221 -12.97 -6.64 -7.20
N GLY A 222 -13.87 -5.64 -7.31
CA GLY A 222 -14.71 -5.14 -6.22
C GLY A 222 -15.98 -5.95 -5.97
N SER A 223 -16.20 -7.05 -6.69
CA SER A 223 -17.35 -7.92 -6.47
C SER A 223 -17.45 -8.37 -5.01
N LYS A 224 -18.65 -8.29 -4.43
CA LYS A 224 -18.95 -8.88 -3.12
C LYS A 224 -18.86 -10.41 -3.13
N TYR A 225 -18.90 -10.98 -4.31
CA TYR A 225 -18.87 -12.43 -4.49
C TYR A 225 -17.41 -12.91 -4.63
N LYS A 226 -17.01 -13.81 -3.75
CA LYS A 226 -15.91 -14.73 -4.06
C LYS A 226 -16.31 -15.57 -5.28
N ALA A 227 -15.36 -16.29 -5.84
CA ALA A 227 -15.64 -17.24 -6.90
C ALA A 227 -16.93 -18.03 -6.60
N SER A 228 -17.95 -17.85 -7.41
CA SER A 228 -19.24 -18.54 -7.28
C SER A 228 -19.79 -18.89 -8.66
N ASN A 229 -20.50 -20.01 -8.71
CA ASN A 229 -21.22 -20.45 -9.90
C ASN A 229 -22.73 -20.23 -9.67
N VAL A 230 -23.39 -19.63 -10.63
CA VAL A 230 -24.83 -19.30 -10.54
C VAL A 230 -25.54 -19.76 -11.80
N MET A 231 -26.72 -20.30 -11.64
CA MET A 231 -27.59 -20.57 -12.79
C MET A 231 -28.31 -19.28 -13.17
N ILE A 232 -28.15 -18.82 -14.39
CA ILE A 232 -28.88 -17.67 -14.98
C ILE A 232 -29.44 -18.16 -16.30
N ASP A 233 -30.75 -18.10 -16.45
CA ASP A 233 -31.48 -18.56 -17.66
C ASP A 233 -31.06 -19.98 -18.10
N GLY A 234 -30.97 -20.90 -17.15
CA GLY A 234 -30.58 -22.30 -17.41
C GLY A 234 -29.09 -22.53 -17.72
N LYS A 235 -28.27 -21.50 -17.72
CA LYS A 235 -26.82 -21.60 -17.97
C LYS A 235 -26.02 -21.38 -16.70
N LEU A 236 -24.98 -22.20 -16.50
CA LEU A 236 -24.04 -22.03 -15.40
C LEU A 236 -23.11 -20.86 -15.70
N VAL A 237 -23.23 -19.77 -14.92
CA VAL A 237 -22.41 -18.57 -15.05
C VAL A 237 -21.43 -18.50 -13.90
N LYS A 238 -20.14 -18.51 -14.24
CA LYS A 238 -19.04 -18.28 -13.30
C LYS A 238 -18.90 -16.77 -13.03
N ARG A 239 -18.78 -16.38 -11.76
CA ARG A 239 -18.65 -14.96 -11.38
C ARG A 239 -17.77 -14.79 -10.14
N GLY A 240 -17.26 -13.58 -9.97
CA GLY A 240 -16.53 -13.14 -8.80
C GLY A 240 -15.03 -13.03 -9.04
N PHE A 241 -14.37 -12.47 -8.04
CA PHE A 241 -12.92 -12.30 -7.97
C PHE A 241 -12.45 -12.78 -6.60
N ASP A 242 -11.54 -13.74 -6.56
CA ASP A 242 -10.98 -14.24 -5.30
C ASP A 242 -9.73 -13.45 -4.92
N ARG A 243 -9.93 -12.46 -4.03
CA ARG A 243 -8.86 -11.62 -3.50
C ARG A 243 -7.81 -12.42 -2.73
N ASP A 244 -8.23 -13.49 -2.06
CA ASP A 244 -7.32 -14.32 -1.26
C ASP A 244 -6.35 -15.10 -2.17
N ILE A 245 -6.88 -15.63 -3.26
CA ILE A 245 -6.06 -16.28 -4.30
C ILE A 245 -5.11 -15.24 -4.90
N PHE A 246 -5.60 -14.07 -5.29
CA PHE A 246 -4.76 -13.03 -5.87
C PHE A 246 -3.61 -12.63 -4.93
N PHE A 247 -3.91 -12.24 -3.69
CA PHE A 247 -2.88 -11.80 -2.75
C PHE A 247 -1.87 -12.89 -2.40
N SER A 248 -2.35 -14.13 -2.27
CA SER A 248 -1.47 -15.27 -2.01
C SER A 248 -0.55 -15.62 -3.20
N LYS A 249 -1.07 -15.53 -4.42
CA LYS A 249 -0.27 -15.75 -5.64
C LYS A 249 0.73 -14.61 -5.84
N ALA A 250 0.30 -13.35 -5.71
CA ALA A 250 1.14 -12.17 -5.82
C ALA A 250 2.36 -12.22 -4.88
N GLU A 251 2.14 -12.71 -3.66
CA GLU A 251 3.23 -12.91 -2.69
C GLU A 251 4.20 -14.00 -3.15
N LYS A 252 3.69 -15.14 -3.63
CA LYS A 252 4.52 -16.24 -4.14
C LYS A 252 5.29 -15.84 -5.40
N THR A 253 4.67 -15.08 -6.28
CA THR A 253 5.29 -14.54 -7.50
C THR A 253 6.42 -13.59 -7.12
N PHE A 254 6.22 -12.72 -6.12
CA PHE A 254 7.30 -11.88 -5.58
C PHE A 254 8.46 -12.72 -5.04
N ASP A 255 8.15 -13.71 -4.20
CA ASP A 255 9.16 -14.57 -3.60
C ASP A 255 9.99 -15.32 -4.65
N LYS A 256 9.33 -15.79 -5.71
CA LYS A 256 9.98 -16.45 -6.85
C LYS A 256 10.85 -15.47 -7.66
N THR A 257 10.30 -14.31 -8.02
CA THR A 257 11.00 -13.32 -8.86
C THR A 257 12.27 -12.79 -8.21
N PHE A 258 12.21 -12.53 -6.90
CA PHE A 258 13.33 -11.92 -6.15
C PHE A 258 14.11 -12.92 -5.28
N VAL A 259 13.84 -14.23 -5.42
CA VAL A 259 14.44 -15.28 -4.57
C VAL A 259 14.31 -14.93 -3.08
N TYR A 260 13.15 -14.33 -2.70
CA TYR A 260 12.93 -13.81 -1.36
C TYR A 260 12.52 -14.93 -0.39
N LYS A 261 13.28 -15.08 0.68
CA LYS A 261 12.97 -16.04 1.75
C LYS A 261 12.02 -15.40 2.75
N ARG A 262 10.73 -15.57 2.52
CA ARG A 262 9.66 -15.02 3.34
C ARG A 262 9.56 -15.74 4.67
N ASN A 263 9.60 -14.97 5.76
CA ASN A 263 9.30 -15.52 7.07
C ASN A 263 7.79 -15.72 7.24
N TYR A 264 7.41 -16.70 8.05
CA TYR A 264 5.99 -16.96 8.38
C TYR A 264 5.26 -15.69 8.82
N ALA A 265 5.86 -14.88 9.71
CA ALA A 265 5.23 -13.65 10.24
C ALA A 265 4.91 -12.59 9.17
N GLU A 266 5.51 -12.67 7.98
CA GLU A 266 5.28 -11.74 6.87
C GLU A 266 4.28 -12.26 5.85
N SER A 267 3.92 -13.55 5.91
CA SER A 267 3.10 -14.18 4.88
C SER A 267 1.64 -13.72 4.97
N TYR A 268 1.01 -13.57 3.81
CA TYR A 268 -0.43 -13.26 3.72
C TYR A 268 -1.29 -14.30 4.48
N LYS A 269 -0.94 -15.59 4.33
CA LYS A 269 -1.61 -16.68 5.04
C LYS A 269 -1.54 -16.53 6.55
N ALA A 270 -0.36 -16.18 7.08
CA ALA A 270 -0.16 -15.99 8.52
C ALA A 270 -0.96 -14.79 9.05
N LYS A 271 -1.01 -13.68 8.30
CA LYS A 271 -1.82 -12.51 8.64
C LYS A 271 -3.31 -12.84 8.69
N LYS A 272 -3.81 -13.59 7.71
CA LYS A 272 -5.20 -14.09 7.75
C LYS A 272 -5.47 -15.01 8.93
N ALA A 273 -4.52 -15.90 9.23
CA ALA A 273 -4.61 -16.79 10.40
C ALA A 273 -4.69 -15.96 11.69
N PHE A 274 -3.87 -14.90 11.81
CA PHE A 274 -3.90 -14.00 12.96
C PHE A 274 -5.27 -13.32 13.15
N ILE A 275 -5.83 -12.76 12.06
CA ILE A 275 -7.13 -12.07 12.09
C ILE A 275 -8.25 -13.04 12.47
N LYS A 276 -8.22 -14.28 11.93
CA LYS A 276 -9.26 -15.30 12.18
C LYS A 276 -9.11 -15.99 13.54
N ASN A 277 -7.89 -16.36 13.90
CA ASN A 277 -7.56 -17.07 15.13
C ASN A 277 -6.14 -16.73 15.60
N PRO A 278 -5.96 -15.70 16.44
CA PRO A 278 -4.66 -15.31 16.96
C PRO A 278 -3.90 -16.44 17.67
N ASN A 279 -4.62 -17.35 18.37
CA ASN A 279 -3.99 -18.47 19.07
C ASN A 279 -3.33 -19.44 18.09
N ALA A 280 -4.01 -19.78 16.99
CA ALA A 280 -3.45 -20.63 15.94
C ALA A 280 -2.23 -19.98 15.26
N TYR A 281 -2.27 -18.66 15.05
CA TYR A 281 -1.13 -17.91 14.54
C TYR A 281 0.10 -18.01 15.47
N PHE A 282 -0.08 -17.76 16.77
CA PHE A 282 1.02 -17.83 17.74
C PHE A 282 1.52 -19.25 17.94
N SER A 283 0.65 -20.26 17.93
CA SER A 283 1.07 -21.66 17.99
C SER A 283 1.95 -22.03 16.79
N ALA A 284 1.56 -21.64 15.58
CA ALA A 284 2.35 -21.85 14.40
C ALA A 284 3.71 -21.10 14.45
N LEU A 285 3.71 -19.87 14.95
CA LEU A 285 4.92 -19.05 15.12
C LEU A 285 5.88 -19.70 16.14
N MET A 286 5.35 -20.24 17.25
CA MET A 286 6.15 -20.94 18.27
C MET A 286 6.71 -22.27 17.75
N GLY A 287 6.07 -22.91 16.79
CA GLY A 287 6.53 -24.14 16.11
C GLY A 287 7.65 -23.93 15.09
N LEU A 288 8.00 -22.67 14.77
CA LEU A 288 9.08 -22.38 13.81
C LEU A 288 10.45 -22.82 14.36
N PRO A 289 11.41 -23.16 13.47
CA PRO A 289 12.81 -23.30 13.83
C PRO A 289 13.35 -22.07 14.57
N THR A 290 14.32 -22.25 15.48
CA THR A 290 14.80 -21.19 16.37
C THR A 290 15.20 -19.90 15.63
N HIS A 291 15.94 -20.03 14.52
CA HIS A 291 16.38 -18.87 13.74
C HIS A 291 15.22 -18.14 13.04
N GLU A 292 14.23 -18.87 12.51
CA GLU A 292 13.04 -18.28 11.89
C GLU A 292 12.14 -17.62 12.92
N LYS A 293 12.01 -18.22 14.10
CA LYS A 293 11.27 -17.67 15.24
C LYS A 293 11.89 -16.34 15.72
N ALA A 294 13.22 -16.30 15.88
CA ALA A 294 13.93 -15.09 16.26
C ALA A 294 13.72 -13.97 15.21
N LEU A 295 13.76 -14.32 13.92
CA LEU A 295 13.46 -13.38 12.84
C LEU A 295 12.01 -12.91 12.89
N ALA A 296 11.05 -13.80 13.11
CA ALA A 296 9.63 -13.46 13.25
C ALA A 296 9.41 -12.44 14.38
N PHE A 297 10.02 -12.63 15.53
CA PHE A 297 9.93 -11.70 16.66
C PHE A 297 10.54 -10.35 16.35
N LYS A 298 11.69 -10.32 15.65
CA LYS A 298 12.31 -9.07 15.17
C LYS A 298 11.40 -8.31 14.20
N ILE A 299 10.71 -9.02 13.30
CA ILE A 299 9.74 -8.44 12.36
C ILE A 299 8.55 -7.84 13.13
N LEU A 300 7.97 -8.59 14.04
CA LEU A 300 6.83 -8.14 14.85
C LEU A 300 7.20 -6.94 15.74
N GLY A 301 8.40 -6.95 16.36
CA GLY A 301 8.89 -5.83 17.16
C GLY A 301 9.06 -4.55 16.35
N LYS A 302 9.61 -4.64 15.13
CA LYS A 302 9.71 -3.49 14.21
C LYS A 302 8.35 -2.96 13.76
N ALA A 303 7.36 -3.84 13.69
CA ALA A 303 5.99 -3.48 13.38
C ALA A 303 5.23 -2.85 14.57
N GLY A 304 5.91 -2.64 15.70
CA GLY A 304 5.35 -2.01 16.90
C GLY A 304 4.65 -2.97 17.85
N VAL A 305 4.80 -4.28 17.65
CA VAL A 305 4.34 -5.27 18.63
C VAL A 305 5.34 -5.33 19.78
N PRO A 306 4.95 -5.06 21.04
CA PRO A 306 5.87 -5.11 22.17
C PRO A 306 6.46 -6.52 22.31
N ILE A 307 7.78 -6.67 22.17
CA ILE A 307 8.46 -7.98 22.21
C ILE A 307 8.22 -8.67 23.56
N ALA A 308 8.21 -7.90 24.65
CA ALA A 308 7.90 -8.43 25.99
C ALA A 308 6.47 -9.01 26.11
N SER A 309 5.57 -8.68 25.19
CA SER A 309 4.19 -9.19 25.16
C SER A 309 4.04 -10.39 24.25
N ILE A 310 5.10 -10.82 23.53
CA ILE A 310 5.04 -12.00 22.67
C ILE A 310 5.15 -13.23 23.55
N PRO A 311 4.16 -14.15 23.50
CA PRO A 311 4.21 -15.36 24.33
C PRO A 311 5.43 -16.20 23.97
N THR A 312 6.22 -16.56 24.96
CA THR A 312 7.40 -17.43 24.78
C THR A 312 7.08 -18.89 25.04
N ASN A 313 5.96 -19.19 25.67
CA ASN A 313 5.45 -20.53 25.91
C ASN A 313 3.92 -20.60 25.82
N GLN A 314 3.35 -21.81 25.79
CA GLN A 314 1.91 -22.02 25.64
C GLN A 314 1.09 -21.49 26.82
N VAL A 315 1.67 -21.39 28.01
CA VAL A 315 0.98 -20.91 29.23
C VAL A 315 0.79 -19.38 29.16
N GLN A 316 1.71 -18.65 28.55
CA GLN A 316 1.61 -17.19 28.34
C GLN A 316 0.64 -16.81 27.21
N LEU A 317 0.17 -17.79 26.42
CA LEU A 317 -0.89 -17.61 25.42
C LEU A 317 -2.27 -17.32 26.03
N ALA A 318 -2.39 -17.31 27.36
CA ALA A 318 -3.65 -17.04 28.04
C ALA A 318 -4.12 -15.58 27.85
N LEU A 319 -5.38 -15.48 27.63
CA LEU A 319 -6.31 -14.36 27.30
C LEU A 319 -5.87 -12.88 27.49
N LYS A 320 -4.99 -12.54 28.43
CA LYS A 320 -4.63 -11.13 28.72
C LYS A 320 -3.56 -10.59 27.77
N THR A 321 -2.59 -11.42 27.43
CA THR A 321 -1.48 -11.10 26.51
C THR A 321 -1.99 -10.96 25.08
N ILE A 322 -2.97 -11.77 24.68
CA ILE A 322 -3.56 -11.77 23.34
C ILE A 322 -4.28 -10.46 23.02
N ARG A 323 -4.98 -9.85 23.99
CA ARG A 323 -5.68 -8.56 23.75
C ARG A 323 -4.71 -7.41 23.46
N THR A 324 -3.60 -7.34 24.19
CA THR A 324 -2.58 -6.29 24.00
C THR A 324 -1.84 -6.49 22.68
N LEU A 325 -1.51 -7.74 22.33
CA LEU A 325 -0.91 -8.11 21.06
C LEU A 325 -1.83 -7.88 19.88
N LYS A 326 -3.10 -8.25 19.99
CA LYS A 326 -4.11 -8.00 18.97
C LYS A 326 -4.20 -6.52 18.66
N ARG A 327 -4.24 -5.66 19.69
CA ARG A 327 -4.26 -4.22 19.53
C ARG A 327 -3.00 -3.67 18.86
N GLY A 328 -1.81 -4.18 19.22
CA GLY A 328 -0.54 -3.79 18.60
C GLY A 328 -0.45 -4.19 17.12
N ILE A 329 -0.89 -5.41 16.79
CA ILE A 329 -0.90 -5.91 15.41
C ILE A 329 -1.99 -5.22 14.59
N ASP A 330 -3.18 -4.97 15.13
CA ASP A 330 -4.23 -4.19 14.45
C ASP A 330 -3.74 -2.76 14.10
N ILE A 331 -2.98 -2.14 15.00
CA ILE A 331 -2.34 -0.84 14.73
C ILE A 331 -1.28 -0.97 13.64
N ALA A 332 -0.43 -1.97 13.71
CA ALA A 332 0.62 -2.21 12.73
C ALA A 332 0.06 -2.53 11.33
N ILE A 333 -1.06 -3.23 11.28
CA ILE A 333 -1.83 -3.51 10.07
C ILE A 333 -2.41 -2.20 9.50
N LYS A 334 -3.11 -1.43 10.34
CA LYS A 334 -3.74 -0.14 9.93
C LYS A 334 -2.71 0.91 9.52
N SER A 335 -1.53 0.90 10.10
CA SER A 335 -0.43 1.82 9.76
C SER A 335 0.35 1.40 8.51
N GLY A 336 0.03 0.27 7.88
CA GLY A 336 0.77 -0.28 6.75
C GLY A 336 2.17 -0.81 7.10
N SER A 337 2.50 -0.89 8.39
CA SER A 337 3.81 -1.41 8.85
C SER A 337 3.92 -2.92 8.70
N ILE A 338 2.78 -3.60 8.69
CA ILE A 338 2.62 -5.00 8.28
C ILE A 338 1.58 -4.98 7.17
N GLY A 339 1.97 -5.22 5.93
CA GLY A 339 1.06 -5.18 4.80
C GLY A 339 -0.07 -6.22 4.94
N ILE A 340 -1.32 -5.83 4.69
CA ILE A 340 -2.47 -6.68 4.40
C ILE A 340 -2.93 -6.36 3.01
#